data_7d428d7fe8e419a64c53bb54f99f2749
#
_entry.id   7d428d7fe8e419a64c53bb54f99f2749
#
_cell.length_a   1.000
_cell.length_b   1.000
_cell.length_c   1.000
_cell.angle_alpha   90.00
_cell.angle_beta   90.00
_cell.angle_gamma   90.00
#
_symmetry.space_group_name_H-M   'P 1'
#
loop_
_entity.id
_entity.type
_entity.pdbx_description
1 polymer ?
#
loop_
_entity_poly.entity_id
_entity_poly.type
_entity_poly.pdbx_seq_one_letter_code
_entity_poly.pdbx_strand_id
1 'polypeptide(L)'
;MIGIDLVDLNVAAVESNPFRKGYLDKVFSAEEQTLITNASKPHTMVWLLWSMKEAVYKIFSNEMNIRVFAPIDIQCSITDLSTESVKGNVCAYNEYYCTQTTISSSYMYSLAAKEKTELQYIKVKLYPYPSTFDYHATAPQSISHHGDYLALAY
;
A
#
# COMPACT_ATOMS: atom_id res chain seq x y z
N MET A 1 5.08 -12.83 8.31
CA MET A 1 3.99 -11.85 8.57
C MET A 1 3.72 -11.06 7.30
N ILE A 2 2.45 -10.80 7.00
CA ILE A 2 2.04 -10.08 5.78
C ILE A 2 1.35 -8.77 6.14
N GLY A 3 1.40 -7.82 5.22
CA GLY A 3 0.66 -6.56 5.30
C GLY A 3 -0.18 -6.33 4.06
N ILE A 4 -1.33 -5.73 4.21
CA ILE A 4 -2.16 -5.26 3.10
C ILE A 4 -2.55 -3.80 3.32
N ASP A 5 -2.50 -3.02 2.26
CA ASP A 5 -3.11 -1.71 2.22
C ASP A 5 -3.97 -1.53 0.97
N LEU A 6 -5.10 -0.87 1.13
CA LEU A 6 -6.13 -0.69 0.11
C LEU A 6 -6.42 0.80 -0.08
N VAL A 7 -6.50 1.23 -1.33
CA VAL A 7 -6.90 2.58 -1.71
C VAL A 7 -8.12 2.52 -2.63
N ASP A 8 -9.21 3.14 -2.24
CA ASP A 8 -10.34 3.46 -3.11
C ASP A 8 -9.95 4.67 -3.97
N LEU A 9 -9.71 4.44 -5.25
CA LEU A 9 -9.19 5.48 -6.16
C LEU A 9 -10.20 6.59 -6.42
N ASN A 10 -11.50 6.29 -6.39
CA ASN A 10 -12.54 7.28 -6.58
C ASN A 10 -12.64 8.22 -5.36
N VAL A 11 -12.60 7.65 -4.16
CA VAL A 11 -12.60 8.42 -2.91
C VAL A 11 -11.33 9.24 -2.78
N ALA A 12 -10.17 8.66 -3.05
CA ALA A 12 -8.89 9.35 -2.98
C ALA A 12 -8.82 10.54 -3.94
N ALA A 13 -9.39 10.43 -5.14
CA ALA A 13 -9.44 11.52 -6.12
C ALA A 13 -10.25 12.73 -5.64
N VAL A 14 -11.26 12.52 -4.81
CA VAL A 14 -12.15 13.58 -4.30
C VAL A 14 -11.67 14.14 -2.96
N GLU A 15 -11.25 13.27 -2.03
CA GLU A 15 -10.93 13.67 -0.66
C GLU A 15 -9.51 14.17 -0.45
N SER A 16 -8.59 13.84 -1.37
CA SER A 16 -7.17 14.12 -1.19
C SER A 16 -6.55 14.80 -2.41
N ASN A 17 -5.81 15.88 -2.14
CA ASN A 17 -4.92 16.50 -3.11
C ASN A 17 -3.46 16.21 -2.73
N PRO A 18 -2.82 15.19 -3.33
CA PRO A 18 -1.44 14.85 -3.01
C PRO A 18 -0.42 15.87 -3.53
N PHE A 19 -0.83 16.77 -4.44
CA PHE A 19 0.03 17.83 -5.00
C PHE A 19 -0.11 19.16 -4.27
N ARG A 20 -0.78 19.20 -3.10
CA ARG A 20 -0.77 20.39 -2.24
C ARG A 20 0.65 20.72 -1.79
N LYS A 21 0.93 22.00 -1.62
CA LYS A 21 2.26 22.50 -1.25
C LYS A 21 2.85 21.76 -0.04
N GLY A 22 4.05 21.22 -0.20
CA GLY A 22 4.82 20.57 0.86
C GLY A 22 4.44 19.14 1.18
N TYR A 23 3.36 18.59 0.62
CA TYR A 23 2.94 17.21 0.93
C TYR A 23 3.93 16.17 0.42
N LEU A 24 4.33 16.25 -0.85
CA LEU A 24 5.26 15.29 -1.44
C LEU A 24 6.59 15.25 -0.68
N ASP A 25 7.13 16.40 -0.28
CA ASP A 25 8.39 16.47 0.46
C ASP A 25 8.33 15.83 1.84
N LYS A 26 7.15 15.80 2.46
CA LYS A 26 6.94 15.17 3.78
C LYS A 26 6.79 13.66 3.71
N VAL A 27 6.42 13.13 2.56
CA VAL A 27 6.00 11.73 2.40
C VAL A 27 6.96 10.93 1.53
N PHE A 28 7.54 11.56 0.50
CA PHE A 28 8.29 10.88 -0.54
C PHE A 28 9.72 11.39 -0.67
N SER A 29 10.67 10.47 -0.87
CA SER A 29 12.06 10.79 -1.20
C SER A 29 12.18 11.47 -2.58
N ALA A 30 13.33 12.02 -2.89
CA ALA A 30 13.60 12.61 -4.20
C ALA A 30 13.43 11.60 -5.34
N GLU A 31 13.87 10.37 -5.16
CA GLU A 31 13.72 9.27 -6.11
C GLU A 31 12.25 8.90 -6.32
N GLU A 32 11.49 8.81 -5.26
CA GLU A 32 10.04 8.53 -5.33
C GLU A 32 9.30 9.68 -6.02
N GLN A 33 9.66 10.93 -5.75
CA GLN A 33 9.08 12.10 -6.44
C GLN A 33 9.41 12.10 -7.93
N THR A 34 10.58 11.60 -8.33
CA THR A 34 10.93 11.40 -9.74
C THR A 34 10.02 10.35 -10.40
N LEU A 35 9.74 9.23 -9.71
CA LEU A 35 8.76 8.26 -10.19
C LEU A 35 7.37 8.87 -10.39
N ILE A 36 6.93 9.70 -9.47
CA ILE A 36 5.63 10.39 -9.55
C ILE A 36 5.61 11.34 -10.74
N THR A 37 6.62 12.19 -10.89
CA THR A 37 6.70 13.20 -11.95
C THR A 37 6.74 12.56 -13.34
N ASN A 38 7.44 11.43 -13.49
CA ASN A 38 7.60 10.74 -14.76
C ASN A 38 6.48 9.74 -15.08
N ALA A 39 5.55 9.52 -14.15
CA ALA A 39 4.46 8.57 -14.35
C ALA A 39 3.43 9.10 -15.37
N SER A 40 2.86 8.21 -16.17
CA SER A 40 1.74 8.54 -17.07
C SER A 40 0.49 8.99 -16.31
N LYS A 41 0.30 8.48 -15.09
CA LYS A 41 -0.76 8.84 -14.15
C LYS A 41 -0.16 9.20 -12.79
N PRO A 42 0.29 10.44 -12.57
CA PRO A 42 0.99 10.85 -11.34
C PRO A 42 0.18 10.61 -10.06
N HIS A 43 -1.13 10.86 -10.06
CA HIS A 43 -1.99 10.60 -8.91
C HIS A 43 -1.99 9.10 -8.54
N THR A 44 -2.11 8.22 -9.53
CA THR A 44 -2.06 6.77 -9.32
C THR A 44 -0.71 6.35 -8.73
N MET A 45 0.39 6.92 -9.22
CA MET A 45 1.73 6.63 -8.69
C MET A 45 1.89 7.08 -7.24
N VAL A 46 1.33 8.22 -6.87
CA VAL A 46 1.31 8.66 -5.46
C VAL A 46 0.64 7.63 -4.56
N TRP A 47 -0.56 7.19 -4.94
CA TRP A 47 -1.31 6.21 -4.14
C TRP A 47 -0.67 4.82 -4.14
N LEU A 48 -0.02 4.45 -5.24
CA LEU A 48 0.78 3.22 -5.32
C LEU A 48 1.91 3.22 -4.28
N LEU A 49 2.76 4.25 -4.30
CA LEU A 49 3.87 4.35 -3.35
C LEU A 49 3.38 4.48 -1.91
N TRP A 50 2.32 5.23 -1.67
CA TRP A 50 1.68 5.33 -0.36
C TRP A 50 1.20 3.96 0.14
N SER A 51 0.46 3.24 -0.68
CA SER A 51 -0.07 1.92 -0.35
C SER A 51 1.04 0.90 -0.06
N MET A 52 2.16 0.95 -0.80
CA MET A 52 3.33 0.12 -0.52
C MET A 52 3.92 0.42 0.86
N LYS A 53 4.05 1.71 1.23
CA LYS A 53 4.55 2.15 2.54
C LYS A 53 3.64 1.70 3.68
N GLU A 54 2.33 1.89 3.53
CA GLU A 54 1.34 1.48 4.53
C GLU A 54 1.30 -0.04 4.74
N ALA A 55 1.37 -0.82 3.66
CA ALA A 55 1.39 -2.27 3.75
C ALA A 55 2.62 -2.77 4.55
N VAL A 56 3.79 -2.19 4.29
CA VAL A 56 5.02 -2.51 5.03
C VAL A 56 4.96 -2.00 6.46
N TYR A 57 4.45 -0.80 6.68
CA TYR A 57 4.29 -0.26 8.02
C TYR A 57 3.43 -1.16 8.93
N LYS A 58 2.38 -1.79 8.40
CA LYS A 58 1.55 -2.72 9.15
C LYS A 58 2.34 -3.93 9.66
N ILE A 59 3.28 -4.46 8.87
CA ILE A 59 4.19 -5.53 9.33
C ILE A 59 5.13 -4.98 10.40
N PHE A 60 5.85 -3.93 10.08
CA PHE A 60 6.86 -3.33 10.92
C PHE A 60 6.30 -2.89 12.28
N SER A 61 5.14 -2.21 12.28
CA SER A 61 4.50 -1.74 13.50
C SER A 61 4.10 -2.89 14.44
N ASN A 62 3.67 -4.02 13.88
CA ASN A 62 3.32 -5.21 14.66
C ASN A 62 4.56 -5.94 15.21
N GLU A 63 5.61 -6.09 14.38
CA GLU A 63 6.85 -6.78 14.79
C GLU A 63 7.63 -5.99 15.86
N MET A 64 7.71 -4.67 15.70
CA MET A 64 8.52 -3.80 16.56
C MET A 64 7.71 -3.08 17.63
N ASN A 65 6.38 -3.25 17.65
CA ASN A 65 5.45 -2.52 18.52
C ASN A 65 5.61 -0.99 18.42
N ILE A 66 5.93 -0.50 17.23
CA ILE A 66 6.08 0.93 16.92
C ILE A 66 4.78 1.43 16.31
N ARG A 67 4.24 2.53 16.87
CA ARG A 67 2.96 3.11 16.44
C ARG A 67 3.09 4.46 15.75
N VAL A 68 4.31 4.82 15.35
CA VAL A 68 4.56 6.08 14.62
C VAL A 68 4.77 5.76 13.16
N PHE A 69 3.90 6.27 12.30
CA PHE A 69 4.05 6.20 10.85
C PHE A 69 4.83 7.41 10.35
N ALA A 70 6.05 7.18 9.90
CA ALA A 70 6.93 8.19 9.29
C ALA A 70 7.19 7.78 7.82
N PRO A 71 6.30 8.14 6.88
CA PRO A 71 6.38 7.64 5.50
C PRO A 71 7.66 8.05 4.77
N ILE A 72 8.27 9.17 5.14
CA ILE A 72 9.54 9.61 4.54
C ILE A 72 10.71 8.65 4.85
N ASP A 73 10.64 7.93 5.96
CA ASP A 73 11.66 6.96 6.37
C ASP A 73 11.45 5.57 5.75
N ILE A 74 10.35 5.39 5.04
CA ILE A 74 10.00 4.16 4.32
C ILE A 74 10.19 4.43 2.83
N GLN A 75 11.17 3.77 2.21
CA GLN A 75 11.56 4.05 0.83
C GLN A 75 11.16 2.92 -0.11
N CYS A 76 10.45 3.28 -1.17
CA CYS A 76 9.97 2.36 -2.19
C CYS A 76 10.86 2.38 -3.43
N SER A 77 11.04 1.21 -4.04
CA SER A 77 11.58 1.07 -5.39
C SER A 77 10.67 0.13 -6.20
N ILE A 78 10.50 0.42 -7.48
CA ILE A 78 9.69 -0.39 -8.39
C ILE A 78 10.62 -1.27 -9.22
N THR A 79 10.34 -2.58 -9.25
CA THR A 79 11.12 -3.57 -9.99
C THR A 79 10.42 -4.05 -11.25
N ASP A 80 9.08 -4.00 -11.28
CA ASP A 80 8.28 -4.37 -12.44
C ASP A 80 6.99 -3.54 -12.43
N LEU A 81 6.71 -2.86 -13.55
CA LEU A 81 5.58 -1.93 -13.69
C LEU A 81 4.72 -2.33 -14.88
N SER A 82 3.47 -2.68 -14.61
CA SER A 82 2.43 -2.81 -15.62
C SER A 82 1.17 -2.03 -15.22
N THR A 83 0.17 -1.97 -16.08
CA THR A 83 -1.07 -1.23 -15.82
C THR A 83 -1.93 -1.83 -14.70
N GLU A 84 -1.83 -3.13 -14.49
CA GLU A 84 -2.68 -3.88 -13.55
C GLU A 84 -1.93 -4.45 -12.36
N SER A 85 -0.60 -4.56 -12.46
CA SER A 85 0.24 -5.15 -11.41
C SER A 85 1.59 -4.46 -11.33
N VAL A 86 2.02 -4.17 -10.13
CA VAL A 86 3.32 -3.56 -9.85
C VAL A 86 4.03 -4.38 -8.79
N LYS A 87 5.30 -4.71 -9.04
CA LYS A 87 6.18 -5.32 -8.04
C LYS A 87 7.24 -4.31 -7.62
N GLY A 88 7.60 -4.35 -6.36
CA GLY A 88 8.59 -3.47 -5.81
C GLY A 88 9.23 -4.00 -4.54
N ASN A 89 10.20 -3.24 -4.07
CA ASN A 89 10.83 -3.46 -2.78
C ASN A 89 10.66 -2.20 -1.93
N VAL A 90 10.56 -2.40 -0.64
CA VAL A 90 10.47 -1.31 0.33
C VAL A 90 11.52 -1.51 1.41
N CYS A 91 12.27 -0.47 1.69
CA CYS A 91 13.21 -0.42 2.80
C CYS A 91 12.60 0.42 3.93
N ALA A 92 12.46 -0.17 5.09
CA ALA A 92 11.98 0.50 6.30
C ALA A 92 12.90 0.16 7.46
N TYR A 93 13.55 1.17 8.03
CA TYR A 93 14.42 1.03 9.22
C TYR A 93 15.50 -0.07 9.07
N ASN A 94 16.15 -0.13 7.91
CA ASN A 94 17.17 -1.13 7.52
C ASN A 94 16.64 -2.56 7.30
N GLU A 95 15.33 -2.74 7.29
CA GLU A 95 14.68 -4.00 6.91
C GLU A 95 14.13 -3.88 5.49
N TYR A 96 14.18 -4.98 4.75
CA TYR A 96 13.69 -5.05 3.36
C TYR A 96 12.44 -5.90 3.27
N TYR A 97 11.51 -5.43 2.46
CA TYR A 97 10.23 -6.08 2.19
C TYR A 97 9.98 -6.14 0.70
N CYS A 98 9.39 -7.22 0.24
CA CYS A 98 8.87 -7.35 -1.12
C CYS A 98 7.41 -6.90 -1.16
N THR A 99 7.01 -6.20 -2.22
CA THR A 99 5.62 -5.78 -2.42
C THR A 99 5.08 -6.21 -3.77
N GLN A 100 3.78 -6.45 -3.80
CA GLN A 100 3.02 -6.66 -5.03
C GLN A 100 1.71 -5.91 -4.93
N THR A 101 1.48 -5.01 -5.87
CA THR A 101 0.26 -4.19 -5.95
C THR A 101 -0.60 -4.65 -7.11
N THR A 102 -1.88 -4.81 -6.85
CA THR A 102 -2.91 -5.02 -7.88
C THR A 102 -3.66 -3.71 -8.07
N ILE A 103 -3.82 -3.30 -9.33
CA ILE A 103 -4.47 -2.03 -9.70
C ILE A 103 -5.68 -2.34 -10.57
N SER A 104 -6.85 -1.86 -10.17
CA SER A 104 -8.07 -1.86 -10.98
C SER A 104 -8.47 -0.42 -11.33
N SER A 105 -9.57 -0.25 -12.04
CA SER A 105 -10.09 1.09 -12.38
C SER A 105 -10.60 1.87 -11.18
N SER A 106 -11.05 1.20 -10.12
CA SER A 106 -11.69 1.82 -8.95
C SER A 106 -10.95 1.67 -7.64
N TYR A 107 -10.03 0.72 -7.54
CA TYR A 107 -9.21 0.51 -6.35
C TYR A 107 -7.82 -0.03 -6.70
N MET A 108 -6.91 0.05 -5.75
CA MET A 108 -5.68 -0.73 -5.73
C MET A 108 -5.44 -1.29 -4.34
N TYR A 109 -4.71 -2.38 -4.26
CA TYR A 109 -4.19 -2.84 -2.98
C TYR A 109 -2.76 -3.33 -3.12
N SER A 110 -1.94 -3.04 -2.13
CA SER A 110 -0.56 -3.50 -2.02
C SER A 110 -0.45 -4.59 -0.95
N LEU A 111 0.19 -5.69 -1.32
CA LEU A 111 0.62 -6.73 -0.40
C LEU A 111 2.10 -6.53 -0.08
N ALA A 112 2.49 -6.81 1.15
CA ALA A 112 3.87 -6.79 1.59
C ALA A 112 4.21 -8.05 2.38
N ALA A 113 5.44 -8.54 2.22
CA ALA A 113 6.03 -9.63 2.99
C ALA A 113 7.55 -9.50 3.02
N LYS A 114 8.24 -10.17 3.97
CA LYS A 114 9.71 -10.19 3.97
C LYS A 114 10.26 -11.00 2.81
N GLU A 115 9.63 -12.11 2.48
CA GLU A 115 10.05 -13.00 1.42
C GLU A 115 9.10 -12.93 0.21
N LYS A 116 9.68 -12.82 -0.98
CA LYS A 116 8.90 -12.78 -2.23
C LYS A 116 8.02 -14.02 -2.42
N THR A 117 8.46 -15.15 -1.95
CA THR A 117 7.71 -16.41 -2.03
C THR A 117 6.44 -16.40 -1.20
N GLU A 118 6.41 -15.68 -0.09
CA GLU A 118 5.21 -15.53 0.74
C GLU A 118 4.06 -14.86 -0.04
N LEU A 119 4.38 -13.85 -0.86
CA LEU A 119 3.38 -13.11 -1.65
C LEU A 119 2.54 -14.01 -2.57
N GLN A 120 3.08 -15.13 -3.02
CA GLN A 120 2.39 -16.06 -3.94
C GLN A 120 1.29 -16.86 -3.25
N TYR A 121 1.33 -16.99 -1.92
CA TYR A 121 0.38 -17.78 -1.15
C TYR A 121 -0.70 -16.93 -0.48
N ILE A 122 -0.54 -15.60 -0.50
CA ILE A 122 -1.52 -14.70 0.12
C ILE A 122 -2.81 -14.72 -0.69
N LYS A 123 -3.92 -15.01 -0.02
CA LYS A 123 -5.26 -14.93 -0.58
C LYS A 123 -5.93 -13.64 -0.13
N VAL A 124 -6.31 -12.80 -1.10
CA VAL A 124 -7.02 -11.55 -0.83
C VAL A 124 -8.50 -11.74 -1.12
N LYS A 125 -9.34 -11.34 -0.18
CA LYS A 125 -10.80 -11.25 -0.35
C LYS A 125 -11.22 -9.80 -0.20
N LEU A 126 -12.00 -9.33 -1.18
CA LEU A 126 -12.55 -7.98 -1.20
C LEU A 126 -14.05 -8.02 -0.91
N TYR A 127 -14.49 -7.07 -0.10
CA TYR A 127 -15.89 -6.92 0.30
C TYR A 127 -16.29 -5.45 0.23
N PRO A 128 -17.59 -5.16 0.11
CA PRO A 128 -18.09 -3.81 0.36
C PRO A 128 -17.82 -3.37 1.78
N TYR A 129 -17.56 -2.07 1.97
CA TYR A 129 -17.37 -1.46 3.30
C TYR A 129 -18.35 -0.27 3.47
N PRO A 130 -19.03 -0.10 4.62
CA PRO A 130 -18.94 -0.94 5.82
C PRO A 130 -19.54 -2.35 5.59
N SER A 131 -18.93 -3.32 6.28
CA SER A 131 -19.33 -4.73 6.17
C SER A 131 -20.44 -5.06 7.16
N THR A 132 -21.32 -6.00 6.79
CA THR A 132 -22.42 -6.50 7.65
C THR A 132 -22.04 -7.75 8.45
N PHE A 133 -20.87 -8.34 8.21
CA PHE A 133 -20.40 -9.52 8.94
C PHE A 133 -19.17 -9.20 9.81
N ASP A 134 -18.96 -10.01 10.84
CA ASP A 134 -17.75 -9.93 11.67
C ASP A 134 -16.57 -10.57 10.92
N TYR A 135 -15.84 -9.72 10.16
CA TYR A 135 -14.68 -10.18 9.40
C TYR A 135 -13.46 -10.50 10.28
N HIS A 136 -13.41 -10.00 11.50
CA HIS A 136 -12.35 -10.37 12.45
C HIS A 136 -12.45 -11.84 12.85
N ALA A 137 -13.67 -12.38 12.93
CA ALA A 137 -13.91 -13.80 13.21
C ALA A 137 -13.35 -14.73 12.13
N THR A 138 -13.06 -14.23 10.92
CA THR A 138 -12.42 -15.02 9.85
C THR A 138 -10.91 -15.15 10.00
N ALA A 139 -10.33 -14.51 11.02
CA ALA A 139 -8.91 -14.54 11.37
C ALA A 139 -7.97 -14.14 10.21
N PRO A 140 -8.18 -13.01 9.52
CA PRO A 140 -7.24 -12.56 8.51
C PRO A 140 -5.91 -12.14 9.16
N GLN A 141 -4.82 -12.34 8.44
CA GLN A 141 -3.49 -11.92 8.90
C GLN A 141 -3.30 -10.41 8.80
N SER A 142 -3.95 -9.76 7.81
CA SER A 142 -3.91 -8.32 7.65
C SER A 142 -5.22 -7.81 7.06
N ILE A 143 -5.60 -6.60 7.47
CA ILE A 143 -6.88 -5.96 7.12
C ILE A 143 -6.61 -4.54 6.64
N SER A 144 -7.32 -4.12 5.60
CA SER A 144 -7.38 -2.72 5.19
C SER A 144 -8.76 -2.36 4.68
N HIS A 145 -9.22 -1.15 4.98
CA HIS A 145 -10.44 -0.60 4.38
C HIS A 145 -10.23 0.86 4.02
N HIS A 146 -10.81 1.26 2.90
CA HIS A 146 -10.82 2.65 2.45
C HIS A 146 -12.02 2.86 1.54
N GLY A 147 -12.73 3.97 1.73
CA GLY A 147 -13.94 4.27 0.96
C GLY A 147 -14.95 3.14 1.04
N ASP A 148 -15.33 2.61 -0.11
CA ASP A 148 -16.37 1.57 -0.25
C ASP A 148 -15.82 0.14 -0.21
N TYR A 149 -14.53 -0.07 0.09
CA TYR A 149 -13.87 -1.36 0.02
C TYR A 149 -13.25 -1.80 1.35
N LEU A 150 -13.34 -3.10 1.58
CA LEU A 150 -12.64 -3.84 2.63
C LEU A 150 -11.80 -4.94 1.98
N ALA A 151 -10.53 -5.03 2.33
CA ALA A 151 -9.61 -6.07 1.90
C ALA A 151 -9.12 -6.89 3.10
N LEU A 152 -9.24 -8.20 2.99
CA LEU A 152 -8.76 -9.17 3.97
C LEU A 152 -7.70 -10.05 3.31
N ALA A 153 -6.52 -10.13 3.93
CA ALA A 153 -5.40 -10.97 3.48
C ALA A 153 -5.21 -12.16 4.43
N TYR A 154 -5.08 -13.36 3.86
CA TYR A 154 -4.95 -14.64 4.57
C TYR A 154 -3.67 -15.37 4.18
#